data_cf3f8873e1b2f5c9ac9f0718aefb9ea9
#
_entry.id   cf3f8873e1b2f5c9ac9f0718aefb9ea9
#
_cell.length_a   1.000
_cell.length_b   1.000
_cell.length_c   1.000
_cell.angle_alpha   90.00
_cell.angle_beta   90.00
_cell.angle_gamma   90.00
#
_symmetry.space_group_name_H-M   'P 1'
#
loop_
_entity.id
_entity.type
_entity.pdbx_description
1 polymer ?
#
loop_
_entity_poly.entity_id
_entity_poly.type
_entity_poly.pdbx_seq_one_letter_code
_entity_poly.pdbx_strand_id
1 'polypeptide(L)'
;MARTYRLSPGTRAVNWVFAAMTTAGVGASCRHILTVRGRTSGRPHSTPVDVIDAAGHRWLVAGYGPSSWARNARAAGEVTLRRGRNSGRYAVTEPAPSEAVPVLRRYMAQIRVTRPYFDAAPDSPDDDAIKAELPRHPVFQLTPAGRP
;
A
#
# COMPACT_ATOMS: atom_id res chain seq x y z
N MET A 1 -14.55 -14.16 8.14
CA MET A 1 -14.97 -12.81 7.72
C MET A 1 -13.85 -11.82 7.93
N ALA A 2 -13.49 -11.03 6.93
CA ALA A 2 -12.46 -10.03 7.05
C ALA A 2 -12.89 -8.90 7.98
N ARG A 3 -11.95 -8.37 8.75
CA ARG A 3 -12.19 -7.20 9.59
C ARG A 3 -12.20 -5.93 8.75
N THR A 4 -13.04 -4.98 9.16
CA THR A 4 -13.04 -3.64 8.57
C THR A 4 -12.05 -2.77 9.35
N TYR A 5 -11.14 -2.12 8.62
CA TYR A 5 -10.16 -1.22 9.22
C TYR A 5 -10.83 0.10 9.61
N ARG A 6 -10.65 0.49 10.87
CA ARG A 6 -11.10 1.79 11.38
C ARG A 6 -9.96 2.44 12.16
N LEU A 7 -9.74 3.71 11.92
CA LEU A 7 -8.76 4.48 12.68
C LEU A 7 -9.33 4.84 14.05
N SER A 8 -8.75 4.22 15.08
CA SER A 8 -8.98 4.62 16.46
C SER A 8 -7.93 5.68 16.88
N PRO A 9 -8.13 6.42 17.99
CA PRO A 9 -7.09 7.31 18.51
C PRO A 9 -5.77 6.60 18.78
N GLY A 10 -5.81 5.37 19.30
CA GLY A 10 -4.60 4.57 19.52
C GLY A 10 -3.91 4.20 18.20
N THR A 11 -4.68 3.83 17.18
CA THR A 11 -4.14 3.53 15.85
C THR A 11 -3.48 4.75 15.22
N ARG A 12 -4.06 5.93 15.38
CA ARG A 12 -3.48 7.19 14.90
C ARG A 12 -2.13 7.49 15.56
N ALA A 13 -2.04 7.27 16.89
CA ALA A 13 -0.79 7.47 17.62
C ALA A 13 0.29 6.49 17.16
N VAL A 14 -0.06 5.22 16.98
CA VAL A 14 0.85 4.19 16.47
C VAL A 14 1.31 4.54 15.07
N ASN A 15 0.40 4.92 14.18
CA ASN A 15 0.73 5.32 12.81
C ASN A 15 1.67 6.53 12.78
N TRP A 16 1.47 7.50 13.68
CA TRP A 16 2.35 8.65 13.78
C TRP A 16 3.77 8.27 14.18
N VAL A 17 3.92 7.35 15.15
CA VAL A 17 5.23 6.84 15.58
C VAL A 17 5.91 6.11 14.41
N PHE A 18 5.20 5.23 13.74
CA PHE A 18 5.73 4.52 12.56
C PHE A 18 6.11 5.50 11.44
N ALA A 19 5.32 6.52 11.21
CA ALA A 19 5.62 7.55 10.23
C ALA A 19 6.91 8.29 10.57
N ALA A 20 7.07 8.70 11.84
CA ALA A 20 8.27 9.37 12.32
C ALA A 20 9.51 8.48 12.17
N MET A 21 9.42 7.20 12.53
CA MET A 21 10.51 6.24 12.38
C MET A 21 10.87 6.05 10.90
N THR A 22 9.89 5.91 10.03
CA THR A 22 10.11 5.74 8.58
C THR A 22 10.77 6.98 7.97
N THR A 23 10.36 8.17 8.39
CA THR A 23 10.97 9.43 7.96
C THR A 23 12.44 9.49 8.38
N ALA A 24 12.77 8.96 9.54
CA ALA A 24 14.15 8.85 10.02
C ALA A 24 14.93 7.69 9.37
N GLY A 25 14.29 6.89 8.52
CA GLY A 25 14.92 5.73 7.88
C GLY A 25 14.99 4.49 8.75
N VAL A 26 14.21 4.46 9.84
CA VAL A 26 14.18 3.36 10.80
C VAL A 26 13.00 2.44 10.49
N GLY A 27 13.14 1.15 10.76
CA GLY A 27 12.10 0.14 10.58
C GLY A 27 12.36 -0.76 9.38
N ALA A 28 11.36 -1.53 8.95
CA ALA A 28 11.48 -2.46 7.84
C ALA A 28 11.84 -1.73 6.54
N SER A 29 12.72 -2.33 5.73
CA SER A 29 13.21 -1.73 4.48
C SER A 29 12.10 -1.46 3.46
N CYS A 30 10.99 -2.20 3.52
CA CYS A 30 9.84 -2.00 2.63
C CYS A 30 8.95 -0.83 3.04
N ARG A 31 9.08 -0.32 4.28
CA ARG A 31 8.20 0.73 4.79
C ARG A 31 8.61 2.11 4.31
N HIS A 32 7.63 2.83 3.78
CA HIS A 32 7.80 4.17 3.23
C HIS A 32 6.68 5.08 3.72
N ILE A 33 6.90 6.38 3.64
CA ILE A 33 5.81 7.36 3.76
C ILE A 33 5.30 7.68 2.36
N LEU A 34 4.04 7.38 2.14
CA LEU A 34 3.35 7.74 0.90
C LEU A 34 2.70 9.10 1.10
N THR A 35 2.91 10.00 0.16
CA THR A 35 2.19 11.26 0.08
C THR A 35 1.41 11.31 -1.22
N VAL A 36 0.14 11.66 -1.14
CA VAL A 36 -0.77 11.71 -2.28
C VAL A 36 -1.73 12.88 -2.12
N ARG A 37 -2.09 13.49 -3.25
CA ARG A 37 -3.09 14.56 -3.27
C ARG A 37 -4.47 14.01 -2.93
N GLY A 38 -5.16 14.66 -2.00
CA GLY A 38 -6.54 14.32 -1.66
C GLY A 38 -7.48 14.59 -2.85
N ARG A 39 -8.31 13.59 -3.17
CA ARG A 39 -9.26 13.68 -4.31
C ARG A 39 -10.36 14.72 -4.11
N THR A 40 -10.63 15.10 -2.88
CA THR A 40 -11.67 16.07 -2.53
C THR A 40 -11.07 17.43 -2.18
N SER A 41 -10.08 17.46 -1.28
CA SER A 41 -9.49 18.70 -0.77
C SER A 41 -8.38 19.28 -1.65
N GLY A 42 -7.74 18.46 -2.48
CA GLY A 42 -6.53 18.82 -3.21
C GLY A 42 -5.28 18.97 -2.34
N ARG A 43 -5.39 18.73 -1.03
CA ARG A 43 -4.28 18.84 -0.09
C ARG A 43 -3.48 17.53 -0.06
N PRO A 44 -2.17 17.58 0.20
CA PRO A 44 -1.39 16.37 0.37
C PRO A 44 -1.75 15.65 1.66
N HIS A 45 -1.85 14.32 1.56
CA HIS A 45 -2.05 13.43 2.69
C HIS A 45 -0.92 12.42 2.73
N SER A 46 -0.39 12.16 3.92
CA SER A 46 0.71 11.22 4.11
C SER A 46 0.31 10.07 5.02
N THR A 47 0.76 8.88 4.68
CA THR A 47 0.51 7.67 5.46
C THR A 47 1.65 6.67 5.27
N PRO A 48 1.98 5.86 6.29
CA PRO A 48 2.94 4.78 6.12
C PRO A 48 2.36 3.67 5.26
N VAL A 49 3.17 3.14 4.35
CA VAL A 49 2.83 2.01 3.49
C VAL A 49 4.01 1.06 3.38
N ASP A 50 3.74 -0.17 2.99
CA ASP A 50 4.77 -1.14 2.65
C ASP A 50 4.86 -1.27 1.14
N VAL A 51 6.08 -1.12 0.61
CA VAL A 51 6.36 -1.27 -0.82
C VAL A 51 6.85 -2.68 -1.07
N ILE A 52 6.28 -3.34 -2.06
CA ILE A 52 6.65 -4.70 -2.45
C ILE A 52 7.46 -4.64 -3.73
N ASP A 53 8.62 -5.28 -3.73
CA ASP A 53 9.44 -5.47 -4.93
C ASP A 53 9.14 -6.84 -5.51
N ALA A 54 8.68 -6.89 -6.75
CA ALA A 54 8.36 -8.13 -7.46
C ALA A 54 8.42 -7.90 -8.97
N ALA A 55 8.90 -8.90 -9.70
CA ALA A 55 8.96 -8.89 -11.17
C ALA A 55 9.66 -7.65 -11.75
N GLY A 56 10.68 -7.14 -11.06
CA GLY A 56 11.44 -5.97 -11.51
C GLY A 56 10.75 -4.62 -11.29
N HIS A 57 9.63 -4.61 -10.62
CA HIS A 57 8.84 -3.40 -10.34
C HIS A 57 8.59 -3.23 -8.84
N ARG A 58 8.20 -2.02 -8.47
CA ARG A 58 7.67 -1.71 -7.14
C ARG A 58 6.15 -1.67 -7.19
N TRP A 59 5.54 -2.10 -6.08
CA TRP A 59 4.10 -2.23 -5.99
C TRP A 59 3.59 -1.72 -4.65
N LEU A 60 2.37 -1.18 -4.66
CA LEU A 60 1.63 -0.84 -3.45
C LEU A 60 0.40 -1.74 -3.34
N VAL A 61 0.08 -2.13 -2.12
CA VAL A 61 -1.13 -2.92 -1.84
C VAL A 61 -1.91 -2.24 -0.71
N ALA A 62 -3.20 -2.08 -0.89
CA ALA A 62 -4.10 -1.58 0.16
C ALA A 62 -4.46 -2.73 1.13
N GLY A 63 -3.51 -3.08 1.98
CA GLY A 63 -3.60 -4.27 2.85
C GLY A 63 -4.68 -4.20 3.90
N TYR A 64 -5.08 -3.02 4.35
CA TYR A 64 -6.16 -2.83 5.32
C TYR A 64 -7.54 -2.69 4.68
N GLY A 65 -7.63 -2.87 3.37
CA GLY A 65 -8.85 -2.72 2.61
C GLY A 65 -8.91 -1.40 1.85
N PRO A 66 -10.07 -1.04 1.28
CA PRO A 66 -10.23 0.21 0.54
C PRO A 66 -9.95 1.39 1.46
N SER A 67 -8.82 2.03 1.27
CA SER A 67 -8.33 3.12 2.11
C SER A 67 -8.41 4.45 1.37
N SER A 68 -8.35 5.54 2.12
CA SER A 68 -8.34 6.88 1.54
C SER A 68 -7.15 7.10 0.62
N TRP A 69 -5.95 6.61 1.01
CA TRP A 69 -4.78 6.77 0.17
C TRP A 69 -4.91 6.04 -1.18
N ALA A 70 -5.52 4.85 -1.18
CA ALA A 70 -5.71 4.08 -2.41
C ALA A 70 -6.68 4.80 -3.36
N ARG A 71 -7.76 5.34 -2.83
CA ARG A 71 -8.72 6.12 -3.62
C ARG A 71 -8.09 7.41 -4.15
N ASN A 72 -7.29 8.07 -3.32
CA ASN A 72 -6.57 9.29 -3.73
C ASN A 72 -5.52 8.98 -4.79
N ALA A 73 -4.78 7.89 -4.65
CA ALA A 73 -3.79 7.46 -5.64
C ALA A 73 -4.43 7.16 -6.99
N ARG A 74 -5.57 6.47 -6.97
CA ARG A 74 -6.33 6.16 -8.19
C ARG A 74 -6.78 7.45 -8.89
N ALA A 75 -7.26 8.42 -8.13
CA ALA A 75 -7.73 9.70 -8.68
C ALA A 75 -6.56 10.57 -9.17
N ALA A 76 -5.47 10.62 -8.42
CA ALA A 76 -4.32 11.47 -8.76
C ALA A 76 -3.42 10.87 -9.86
N GLY A 77 -3.34 9.54 -9.94
CA GLY A 77 -2.45 8.85 -10.87
C GLY A 77 -0.97 8.91 -10.52
N GLU A 78 -0.63 9.53 -9.40
CA GLU A 78 0.75 9.73 -8.96
C GLU A 78 0.83 9.79 -7.45
N VAL A 79 1.94 9.29 -6.90
CA VAL A 79 2.25 9.35 -5.48
C VAL A 79 3.73 9.73 -5.29
N THR A 80 4.06 10.23 -4.11
CA THR A 80 5.44 10.40 -3.67
C THR A 80 5.73 9.39 -2.56
N LEU A 81 6.86 8.71 -2.65
CA LEU A 81 7.33 7.80 -1.61
C LEU A 81 8.62 8.34 -1.02
N ARG A 82 8.69 8.30 0.30
CA ARG A 82 9.89 8.75 1.05
C ARG A 82 10.31 7.70 2.06
N ARG A 83 11.62 7.46 2.12
CA ARG A 83 12.25 6.69 3.19
C ARG A 83 13.56 7.38 3.57
N GLY A 84 13.62 7.89 4.79
CA GLY A 84 14.76 8.69 5.24
C GLY A 84 14.94 9.93 4.37
N ARG A 85 16.10 10.05 3.74
CA ARG A 85 16.42 11.16 2.83
C ARG A 85 16.05 10.88 1.37
N ASN A 86 15.68 9.62 1.08
CA ASN A 86 15.34 9.22 -0.27
C ASN A 86 13.87 9.49 -0.53
N SER A 87 13.58 10.21 -1.60
CA SER A 87 12.24 10.54 -2.03
C SER A 87 12.13 10.37 -3.53
N GLY A 88 10.98 9.91 -4.01
CA GLY A 88 10.74 9.76 -5.43
C GLY A 88 9.26 9.87 -5.76
N ARG A 89 8.99 10.35 -6.96
CA ARG A 89 7.64 10.38 -7.52
C ARG A 89 7.42 9.18 -8.41
N TYR A 90 6.21 8.62 -8.34
CA TYR A 90 5.84 7.44 -9.11
C TYR A 90 4.45 7.61 -9.71
N ALA A 91 4.33 7.29 -10.99
CA ALA A 91 3.03 7.06 -11.59
C ALA A 91 2.46 5.75 -11.06
N VAL A 92 1.16 5.70 -10.80
CA VAL A 92 0.47 4.50 -10.33
C VAL A 92 -0.50 4.00 -11.38
N THR A 93 -0.47 2.69 -11.61
CA THR A 93 -1.40 2.01 -12.52
C THR A 93 -1.92 0.75 -11.84
N GLU A 94 -3.18 0.43 -12.07
CA GLU A 94 -3.74 -0.85 -11.60
C GLU A 94 -3.48 -1.92 -12.65
N PRO A 95 -2.73 -2.99 -12.32
CA PRO A 95 -2.44 -4.05 -13.28
C PRO A 95 -3.67 -4.93 -13.53
N ALA A 96 -3.61 -5.73 -14.59
CA ALA A 96 -4.59 -6.79 -14.81
C ALA A 96 -4.56 -7.78 -13.63
N PRO A 97 -5.68 -8.48 -13.33
CA PRO A 97 -5.70 -9.46 -12.23
C PRO A 97 -4.61 -10.52 -12.32
N SER A 98 -4.26 -10.97 -13.50
CA SER A 98 -3.19 -11.96 -13.70
C SER A 98 -1.82 -11.45 -13.24
N GLU A 99 -1.58 -10.15 -13.30
CA GLU A 99 -0.35 -9.53 -12.80
C GLU A 99 -0.45 -9.18 -11.31
N ALA A 100 -1.64 -8.83 -10.86
CA ALA A 100 -1.87 -8.43 -9.47
C ALA A 100 -1.82 -9.60 -8.49
N VAL A 101 -2.30 -10.77 -8.88
CA VAL A 101 -2.37 -11.96 -8.01
C VAL A 101 -1.00 -12.35 -7.43
N PRO A 102 0.07 -12.49 -8.22
CA PRO A 102 1.39 -12.81 -7.65
C PRO A 102 1.89 -11.76 -6.66
N VAL A 103 1.62 -10.49 -6.91
CA VAL A 103 2.02 -9.39 -6.03
C VAL A 103 1.25 -9.45 -4.72
N LEU A 104 -0.06 -9.64 -4.78
CA LEU A 104 -0.90 -9.75 -3.60
C LEU A 104 -0.54 -10.97 -2.77
N ARG A 105 -0.25 -12.11 -3.42
CA ARG A 105 0.25 -13.31 -2.74
C ARG A 105 1.53 -13.02 -1.96
N ARG A 106 2.48 -12.34 -2.59
CA ARG A 106 3.74 -11.97 -1.95
C ARG A 106 3.52 -11.02 -0.77
N TYR A 107 2.63 -10.05 -0.95
CA TYR A 107 2.25 -9.12 0.12
C TYR A 107 1.68 -9.86 1.33
N MET A 108 0.73 -10.75 1.10
CA MET A 108 0.09 -11.54 2.17
C MET A 108 1.09 -12.41 2.93
N ALA A 109 2.08 -12.97 2.24
CA ALA A 109 3.13 -13.77 2.85
C ALA A 109 4.12 -12.91 3.66
N GLN A 110 4.44 -11.72 3.18
CA GLN A 110 5.46 -10.85 3.74
C GLN A 110 4.91 -9.93 4.84
N ILE A 111 3.71 -9.39 4.67
CA ILE A 111 3.11 -8.40 5.57
C ILE A 111 1.99 -9.06 6.38
N ARG A 112 2.37 -9.73 7.45
CA ARG A 112 1.44 -10.54 8.25
C ARG A 112 0.45 -9.73 9.07
N VAL A 113 0.78 -8.51 9.42
CA VAL A 113 -0.08 -7.65 10.25
C VAL A 113 -1.44 -7.36 9.59
N THR A 114 -1.52 -7.44 8.27
CA THR A 114 -2.76 -7.18 7.52
C THR A 114 -3.62 -8.43 7.30
N ARG A 115 -3.15 -9.61 7.67
CA ARG A 115 -3.87 -10.87 7.45
C ARG A 115 -5.31 -10.88 7.98
N PRO A 116 -5.63 -10.30 9.14
CA PRO A 116 -7.02 -10.30 9.62
C PRO A 116 -8.01 -9.58 8.69
N TYR A 117 -7.52 -8.79 7.74
CA TYR A 117 -8.35 -8.03 6.81
C TYR A 117 -8.60 -8.76 5.49
N PHE A 118 -8.07 -9.98 5.35
CA PHE A 118 -8.26 -10.85 4.19
C PHE A 118 -9.19 -12.00 4.53
N ASP A 119 -10.02 -12.40 3.57
CA ASP A 119 -10.88 -13.60 3.66
C ASP A 119 -10.16 -14.87 3.20
N ALA A 120 -9.13 -14.73 2.35
CA ALA A 120 -8.39 -15.85 1.82
C ALA A 120 -7.67 -16.63 2.94
N ALA A 121 -7.52 -17.96 2.74
CA ALA A 121 -6.86 -18.82 3.69
C ALA A 121 -5.42 -18.35 3.97
N PRO A 122 -4.98 -18.31 5.24
CA PRO A 122 -3.70 -17.70 5.59
C PRO A 122 -2.48 -18.47 5.09
N ASP A 123 -2.57 -19.79 4.94
CA ASP A 123 -1.37 -20.61 4.75
C ASP A 123 -1.06 -20.96 3.29
N SER A 124 -2.03 -21.08 2.44
CA SER A 124 -1.81 -21.36 1.00
C SER A 124 -3.07 -21.00 0.22
N PRO A 125 -3.37 -19.71 0.07
CA PRO A 125 -4.54 -19.33 -0.73
C PRO A 125 -4.30 -19.67 -2.20
N ASP A 126 -5.31 -20.21 -2.88
CA ASP A 126 -5.23 -20.41 -4.32
C ASP A 126 -5.40 -19.08 -5.08
N ASP A 127 -5.11 -19.11 -6.38
CA ASP A 127 -5.16 -17.90 -7.19
C ASP A 127 -6.56 -17.30 -7.27
N ASP A 128 -7.61 -18.12 -7.28
CA ASP A 128 -8.99 -17.63 -7.32
C ASP A 128 -9.36 -16.92 -6.01
N ALA A 129 -8.93 -17.46 -4.87
CA ALA A 129 -9.14 -16.82 -3.57
C ALA A 129 -8.43 -15.47 -3.49
N ILE A 130 -7.21 -15.38 -3.99
CA ILE A 130 -6.45 -14.12 -4.02
C ILE A 130 -7.09 -13.13 -4.98
N LYS A 131 -7.49 -13.60 -6.16
CA LYS A 131 -8.15 -12.74 -7.14
C LYS A 131 -9.44 -12.12 -6.57
N ALA A 132 -10.18 -12.87 -5.77
CA ALA A 132 -11.40 -12.40 -5.10
C ALA A 132 -11.12 -11.28 -4.07
N GLU A 133 -9.88 -11.15 -3.59
CA GLU A 133 -9.49 -10.10 -2.66
C GLU A 133 -9.22 -8.75 -3.34
N LEU A 134 -8.92 -8.73 -4.64
CA LEU A 134 -8.50 -7.52 -5.35
C LEU A 134 -9.46 -6.35 -5.25
N PRO A 135 -10.79 -6.50 -5.29
CA PRO A 135 -11.69 -5.36 -5.13
C PRO A 135 -11.56 -4.65 -3.79
N ARG A 136 -11.19 -5.36 -2.72
CA ARG A 136 -11.00 -4.82 -1.38
C ARG A 136 -9.57 -4.45 -1.07
N HIS A 137 -8.62 -5.05 -1.77
CA HIS A 137 -7.19 -4.83 -1.59
C HIS A 137 -6.55 -4.47 -2.92
N PRO A 138 -6.80 -3.24 -3.44
CA PRO A 138 -6.23 -2.82 -4.71
C PRO A 138 -4.70 -2.91 -4.73
N VAL A 139 -4.17 -3.31 -5.88
CA VAL A 139 -2.73 -3.39 -6.15
C VAL A 139 -2.38 -2.33 -7.18
N PHE A 140 -1.32 -1.57 -6.93
CA PHE A 140 -0.83 -0.55 -7.86
C PHE A 140 0.60 -0.85 -8.25
N GLN A 141 0.88 -0.81 -9.54
CA GLN A 141 2.25 -0.82 -10.05
C GLN A 141 2.80 0.60 -10.02
N LEU A 142 4.04 0.75 -9.56
CA LEU A 142 4.74 2.01 -9.47
C LEU A 142 5.76 2.11 -10.61
N THR A 143 5.69 3.23 -11.34
CA THR A 143 6.66 3.55 -12.37
C THR A 143 7.29 4.88 -12.03
N PRO A 144 8.64 5.01 -11.99
CA PRO A 144 9.27 6.30 -11.73
C PRO A 144 8.74 7.37 -12.68
N ALA A 145 8.27 8.48 -12.11
CA ALA A 145 7.63 9.56 -12.89
C ALA A 145 8.62 10.62 -13.37
N GLY A 146 9.91 10.34 -13.28
CA GLY A 146 10.93 11.29 -13.64
C GLY A 146 11.22 12.29 -12.51
N ARG A 147 12.19 13.16 -12.77
CA ARG A 147 12.55 14.20 -11.80
C ARG A 147 11.54 15.34 -11.84
N PRO A 148 11.27 15.95 -10.68
CA PRO A 148 10.45 17.15 -10.63
C PRO A 148 11.08 18.29 -11.40
#